data_446cbbcfb442848345f37296be5b4cf7
#
_entry.id   446cbbcfb442848345f37296be5b4cf7
#
_cell.length_a   1.000
_cell.length_b   1.000
_cell.length_c   1.000
_cell.angle_alpha   90.00
_cell.angle_beta   90.00
_cell.angle_gamma   90.00
#
_symmetry.space_group_name_H-M   'P 1'
#
loop_
_entity.id
_entity.type
_entity.pdbx_description
1 polymer ?
#
loop_
_entity_poly.entity_id
_entity_poly.type
_entity_poly.pdbx_seq_one_letter_code
_entity_poly.pdbx_strand_id
1 'polypeptide(L)'
;FNAAHGLTVHTYLYGSGSPITSDQSGASAAIIADVSAGVGFANYTAHCGSSGWSDPSFETSDINGLQNLDEYGVMVGNCCQSNKFDVPECFGEGLLRANNKGAVGYIGGSNNTYWDEDFWWAVGNGSISANPTYAPNSLALFDCLMHENGEQQADWFFTTGQMIHSGNLAVTQAGGSEQYYWE
;
A
#
# COMPACT_ATOMS: atom_id res chain seq x y z
N PHE A 1 10.57 3.16 -5.77
CA PHE A 1 11.42 2.75 -4.63
C PHE A 1 12.59 1.93 -5.16
N ASN A 2 13.82 2.32 -4.94
CA ASN A 2 15.00 1.52 -5.30
C ASN A 2 16.26 1.92 -4.52
N ALA A 3 17.31 1.10 -4.62
CA ALA A 3 18.57 1.31 -3.89
C ALA A 3 19.34 2.57 -4.32
N ALA A 4 19.09 3.14 -5.50
CA ALA A 4 19.74 4.37 -5.95
C ALA A 4 19.39 5.59 -5.06
N HIS A 5 18.29 5.49 -4.30
CA HIS A 5 17.78 6.54 -3.42
C HIS A 5 18.04 6.24 -1.94
N GLY A 6 19.00 5.37 -1.66
CA GLY A 6 19.39 5.02 -0.30
C GLY A 6 18.42 4.08 0.43
N LEU A 7 17.49 3.46 -0.31
CA LEU A 7 16.51 2.55 0.25
C LEU A 7 16.94 1.09 0.02
N THR A 8 16.79 0.25 1.01
CA THR A 8 16.77 -1.20 0.84
C THR A 8 15.35 -1.60 0.50
N VAL A 9 15.14 -2.19 -0.69
CA VAL A 9 13.81 -2.54 -1.18
C VAL A 9 13.68 -4.04 -1.30
N HIS A 10 12.68 -4.59 -0.62
CA HIS A 10 12.26 -5.98 -0.76
C HIS A 10 11.01 -5.99 -1.65
N THR A 11 11.03 -6.79 -2.72
CA THR A 11 9.97 -6.79 -3.72
C THR A 11 9.39 -8.20 -3.87
N TYR A 12 8.08 -8.29 -3.73
CA TYR A 12 7.31 -9.53 -3.82
C TYR A 12 6.28 -9.41 -4.95
N LEU A 13 6.68 -9.74 -6.17
CA LEU A 13 5.81 -9.75 -7.35
C LEU A 13 5.18 -11.14 -7.50
N TYR A 14 4.25 -11.44 -6.62
CA TYR A 14 3.59 -12.74 -6.51
C TYR A 14 2.43 -12.88 -7.51
N GLY A 15 2.26 -14.08 -8.05
CA GLY A 15 1.14 -14.43 -8.92
C GLY A 15 1.57 -15.09 -10.23
N SER A 16 0.60 -15.46 -11.05
CA SER A 16 0.82 -16.17 -12.32
C SER A 16 0.24 -15.44 -13.53
N GLY A 17 -0.44 -14.32 -13.32
CA GLY A 17 -1.23 -13.66 -14.36
C GLY A 17 -0.49 -12.55 -15.14
N SER A 18 0.74 -12.24 -14.80
CA SER A 18 1.50 -11.14 -15.40
C SER A 18 2.93 -11.59 -15.74
N PRO A 19 3.55 -11.01 -16.80
CA PRO A 19 4.93 -11.34 -17.16
C PRO A 19 5.97 -10.92 -16.10
N ILE A 20 5.59 -10.05 -15.16
CA ILE A 20 6.48 -9.59 -14.08
C ILE A 20 6.25 -10.32 -12.77
N THR A 21 5.22 -11.16 -12.66
CA THR A 21 4.92 -11.93 -11.46
C THR A 21 5.38 -13.39 -11.59
N SER A 22 5.62 -14.03 -10.46
CA SER A 22 5.95 -15.45 -10.39
C SER A 22 5.39 -16.07 -9.12
N ASP A 23 5.25 -17.39 -9.10
CA ASP A 23 4.98 -18.12 -7.87
C ASP A 23 6.22 -18.02 -6.97
N GLN A 24 6.08 -17.30 -5.87
CA GLN A 24 7.12 -17.09 -4.87
C GLN A 24 6.73 -17.86 -3.60
N SER A 25 6.97 -19.17 -3.61
CA SER A 25 6.73 -19.97 -2.41
C SER A 25 7.53 -19.40 -1.23
N GLY A 26 6.87 -19.16 -0.11
CA GLY A 26 7.48 -18.54 1.06
C GLY A 26 7.43 -17.00 1.09
N ALA A 27 6.83 -16.32 0.11
CA ALA A 27 6.69 -14.86 0.10
C ALA A 27 5.99 -14.34 1.37
N SER A 28 4.92 -15.00 1.81
CA SER A 28 4.23 -14.63 3.06
C SER A 28 5.16 -14.64 4.27
N ALA A 29 5.92 -15.71 4.45
CA ALA A 29 6.88 -15.82 5.55
C ALA A 29 8.00 -14.75 5.44
N ALA A 30 8.45 -14.45 4.23
CA ALA A 30 9.47 -13.42 3.99
C ALA A 30 8.94 -12.01 4.30
N ILE A 31 7.71 -11.69 3.90
CA ILE A 31 7.04 -10.41 4.22
C ILE A 31 6.92 -10.25 5.75
N ILE A 32 6.46 -11.28 6.44
CA ILE A 32 6.32 -11.26 7.91
C ILE A 32 7.70 -11.08 8.57
N ALA A 33 8.74 -11.72 8.04
CA ALA A 33 10.10 -11.57 8.53
C ALA A 33 10.63 -10.14 8.30
N ASP A 34 10.40 -9.56 7.13
CA ASP A 34 10.81 -8.18 6.82
C ASP A 34 10.09 -7.17 7.71
N VAL A 35 8.78 -7.32 7.89
CA VAL A 35 8.02 -6.46 8.82
C VAL A 35 8.52 -6.62 10.25
N SER A 36 8.86 -7.85 10.66
CA SER A 36 9.43 -8.12 11.99
C SER A 36 10.83 -7.53 12.19
N ALA A 37 11.59 -7.38 11.10
CA ALA A 37 12.92 -6.75 11.12
C ALA A 37 12.86 -5.21 11.08
N GLY A 38 11.68 -4.64 10.96
CA GLY A 38 11.44 -3.21 10.88
C GLY A 38 11.50 -2.68 9.43
N VAL A 39 10.36 -2.24 8.94
CA VAL A 39 10.25 -1.55 7.64
C VAL A 39 9.74 -0.13 7.84
N GLY A 40 10.39 0.85 7.22
CA GLY A 40 9.91 2.24 7.29
C GLY A 40 8.62 2.45 6.49
N PHE A 41 8.48 1.73 5.38
CA PHE A 41 7.32 1.81 4.51
C PHE A 41 7.03 0.45 3.86
N ALA A 42 5.77 0.04 3.83
CA ALA A 42 5.32 -1.14 3.10
C ALA A 42 4.13 -0.79 2.20
N ASN A 43 4.11 -1.35 0.99
CA ASN A 43 2.98 -1.25 0.08
C ASN A 43 2.53 -2.63 -0.37
N TYR A 44 1.23 -2.83 -0.37
CA TYR A 44 0.59 -4.00 -0.93
C TYR A 44 -0.50 -3.57 -1.92
N THR A 45 -0.55 -4.23 -3.07
CA THR A 45 -1.59 -4.03 -4.07
C THR A 45 -1.96 -5.39 -4.67
N ALA A 46 -3.04 -5.97 -4.21
CA ALA A 46 -3.65 -7.21 -4.70
C ALA A 46 -4.97 -7.47 -3.96
N HIS A 47 -5.48 -8.70 -3.94
CA HIS A 47 -6.67 -9.05 -3.17
C HIS A 47 -6.42 -9.00 -1.66
N CYS A 48 -7.38 -8.46 -0.93
CA CYS A 48 -7.42 -8.55 0.52
C CYS A 48 -8.85 -8.53 1.06
N GLY A 49 -8.98 -8.70 2.35
CA GLY A 49 -10.23 -8.60 3.08
C GLY A 49 -10.01 -7.97 4.45
N SER A 50 -11.03 -7.98 5.29
CA SER A 50 -10.95 -7.40 6.63
C SER A 50 -9.89 -8.07 7.53
N SER A 51 -9.54 -9.31 7.25
CA SER A 51 -8.51 -10.05 8.00
C SER A 51 -7.08 -9.83 7.52
N GLY A 52 -6.86 -9.19 6.36
CA GLY A 52 -5.52 -8.91 5.86
C GLY A 52 -5.33 -9.15 4.37
N TRP A 53 -4.08 -9.16 3.96
CA TRP A 53 -3.60 -9.37 2.60
C TRP A 53 -3.72 -10.85 2.22
N SER A 54 -4.07 -11.13 0.97
CA SER A 54 -4.33 -12.51 0.53
C SER A 54 -3.20 -13.10 -0.31
N ASP A 55 -2.58 -12.31 -1.17
CA ASP A 55 -1.67 -12.79 -2.21
C ASP A 55 -0.43 -11.88 -2.37
N PRO A 56 0.66 -12.10 -1.63
CA PRO A 56 0.87 -13.10 -0.57
C PRO A 56 0.12 -12.81 0.72
N SER A 57 -0.17 -13.85 1.49
CA SER A 57 -0.91 -13.72 2.75
C SER A 57 -0.08 -13.01 3.83
N PHE A 58 -0.70 -12.01 4.46
CA PHE A 58 -0.27 -11.42 5.72
C PHE A 58 -1.54 -10.97 6.46
N GLU A 59 -1.86 -11.67 7.54
CA GLU A 59 -3.16 -11.58 8.18
C GLU A 59 -3.08 -11.13 9.65
N THR A 60 -4.24 -10.81 10.22
CA THR A 60 -4.38 -10.43 11.65
C THR A 60 -3.75 -11.45 12.58
N SER A 61 -3.82 -12.75 12.26
CA SER A 61 -3.20 -13.82 13.02
C SER A 61 -1.67 -13.71 13.08
N ASP A 62 -1.04 -13.18 12.04
CA ASP A 62 0.42 -13.06 11.92
C ASP A 62 0.97 -11.90 12.76
N ILE A 63 0.14 -10.88 13.01
CA ILE A 63 0.54 -9.69 13.78
C ILE A 63 1.06 -10.09 15.17
N ASN A 64 0.50 -11.12 15.78
CA ASN A 64 0.95 -11.60 17.08
C ASN A 64 2.40 -12.09 17.08
N GLY A 65 2.90 -12.55 15.93
CA GLY A 65 4.26 -13.06 15.74
C GLY A 65 5.30 -11.98 15.44
N LEU A 66 4.89 -10.75 15.14
CA LEU A 66 5.82 -9.65 14.77
C LEU A 66 6.76 -9.32 15.95
N GLN A 67 7.98 -8.86 15.60
CA GLN A 67 9.06 -8.56 16.55
C GLN A 67 9.59 -7.13 16.41
N ASN A 68 8.88 -6.25 15.72
CA ASN A 68 9.32 -4.90 15.35
C ASN A 68 9.07 -3.84 16.43
N LEU A 69 9.46 -4.14 17.67
CA LEU A 69 9.42 -3.18 18.78
C LEU A 69 10.23 -1.92 18.44
N ASP A 70 9.61 -0.75 18.56
CA ASP A 70 10.16 0.57 18.27
C ASP A 70 10.55 0.81 16.78
N GLU A 71 10.21 -0.11 15.88
CA GLU A 71 10.49 -0.05 14.44
C GLU A 71 9.19 -0.11 13.62
N TYR A 72 8.25 0.78 13.96
CA TYR A 72 6.93 0.80 13.37
C TYR A 72 6.89 1.62 12.08
N GLY A 73 6.64 0.98 10.96
CA GLY A 73 6.51 1.63 9.66
C GLY A 73 5.08 2.11 9.34
N VAL A 74 4.97 2.89 8.28
CA VAL A 74 3.69 3.17 7.62
C VAL A 74 3.42 2.08 6.60
N MET A 75 2.21 1.52 6.61
CA MET A 75 1.80 0.48 5.67
C MET A 75 0.62 0.92 4.83
N VAL A 76 0.61 0.52 3.56
CA VAL A 76 -0.46 0.78 2.61
C VAL A 76 -1.00 -0.55 2.09
N GLY A 77 -2.29 -0.77 2.28
CA GLY A 77 -3.04 -1.83 1.64
C GLY A 77 -3.98 -1.24 0.58
N ASN A 78 -3.46 -1.04 -0.64
CA ASN A 78 -4.26 -0.66 -1.80
C ASN A 78 -5.08 -1.87 -2.26
N CYS A 79 -6.14 -2.16 -1.53
CA CYS A 79 -6.92 -3.39 -1.64
C CYS A 79 -8.22 -3.31 -0.82
N CYS A 80 -9.14 -4.27 -1.05
CA CYS A 80 -10.47 -4.30 -0.44
C CYS A 80 -10.45 -4.42 1.09
N GLN A 81 -11.27 -3.67 1.78
CA GLN A 81 -11.75 -3.94 3.15
C GLN A 81 -10.70 -4.08 4.26
N SER A 82 -9.43 -3.79 4.01
CA SER A 82 -8.38 -3.93 5.03
C SER A 82 -8.55 -2.96 6.21
N ASN A 83 -9.34 -1.90 6.02
CA ASN A 83 -9.82 -0.95 7.04
C ASN A 83 -11.35 -0.98 7.21
N LYS A 84 -11.96 -2.15 7.15
CA LYS A 84 -13.39 -2.32 7.36
C LYS A 84 -13.77 -2.19 8.83
N PHE A 85 -14.07 -0.98 9.27
CA PHE A 85 -14.29 -0.64 10.68
C PHE A 85 -15.63 -1.13 11.26
N ASP A 86 -16.51 -1.75 10.47
CA ASP A 86 -17.77 -2.34 10.93
C ASP A 86 -17.65 -3.82 11.36
N VAL A 87 -16.41 -4.35 11.39
CA VAL A 87 -16.10 -5.67 11.95
C VAL A 87 -15.47 -5.52 13.35
N PRO A 88 -15.40 -6.59 14.18
CA PRO A 88 -14.82 -6.48 15.52
C PRO A 88 -13.38 -5.98 15.57
N GLU A 89 -12.56 -6.33 14.58
CA GLU A 89 -11.21 -5.83 14.35
C GLU A 89 -10.81 -6.10 12.91
N CYS A 90 -10.47 -5.05 12.16
CA CYS A 90 -9.90 -5.20 10.83
C CYS A 90 -8.36 -5.25 10.89
N PHE A 91 -7.74 -5.59 9.76
CA PHE A 91 -6.29 -5.74 9.68
C PHE A 91 -5.54 -4.45 10.06
N GLY A 92 -5.98 -3.29 9.54
CA GLY A 92 -5.37 -2.01 9.88
C GLY A 92 -5.48 -1.69 11.36
N GLU A 93 -6.63 -1.94 12.00
CA GLU A 93 -6.78 -1.76 13.45
C GLU A 93 -5.87 -2.71 14.23
N GLY A 94 -5.80 -3.99 13.81
CA GLY A 94 -4.92 -4.97 14.43
C GLY A 94 -3.46 -4.53 14.44
N LEU A 95 -2.97 -3.99 13.32
CA LEU A 95 -1.61 -3.44 13.22
C LEU A 95 -1.37 -2.25 14.15
N LEU A 96 -2.33 -1.32 14.23
CA LEU A 96 -2.18 -0.10 15.04
C LEU A 96 -2.35 -0.35 16.54
N ARG A 97 -3.11 -1.37 16.93
CA ARG A 97 -3.43 -1.69 18.33
C ARG A 97 -2.50 -2.73 18.94
N ALA A 98 -1.67 -3.37 18.13
CA ALA A 98 -0.76 -4.40 18.61
C ALA A 98 0.25 -3.81 19.60
N ASN A 99 0.42 -4.49 20.74
CA ASN A 99 1.32 -4.02 21.78
C ASN A 99 2.78 -4.35 21.46
N ASN A 100 3.63 -3.33 21.40
CA ASN A 100 5.07 -3.45 21.11
C ASN A 100 5.40 -4.08 19.73
N LYS A 101 4.52 -3.89 18.76
CA LYS A 101 4.67 -4.39 17.38
C LYS A 101 3.65 -3.73 16.46
N GLY A 102 3.67 -4.09 15.17
CA GLY A 102 2.70 -3.63 14.19
C GLY A 102 3.15 -2.41 13.39
N ALA A 103 2.30 -1.41 13.24
CA ALA A 103 2.56 -0.24 12.41
C ALA A 103 2.26 1.06 13.16
N VAL A 104 2.89 2.18 12.74
CA VAL A 104 2.57 3.53 13.23
C VAL A 104 1.43 4.17 12.44
N GLY A 105 1.16 3.67 11.23
CA GLY A 105 0.08 4.12 10.37
C GLY A 105 -0.29 3.05 9.35
N TYR A 106 -1.57 2.97 9.04
CA TYR A 106 -2.08 2.09 7.99
C TYR A 106 -3.07 2.85 7.10
N ILE A 107 -2.86 2.79 5.79
CA ILE A 107 -3.78 3.31 4.77
C ILE A 107 -4.39 2.10 4.07
N GLY A 108 -5.70 2.03 3.98
CA GLY A 108 -6.37 0.89 3.34
C GLY A 108 -7.83 1.16 3.04
N GLY A 109 -8.43 0.36 2.16
CA GLY A 109 -9.83 0.47 1.80
C GLY A 109 -10.77 0.08 2.95
N SER A 110 -11.75 0.93 3.24
CA SER A 110 -12.83 0.61 4.19
C SER A 110 -13.92 -0.26 3.55
N ASN A 111 -14.01 -0.23 2.23
CA ASN A 111 -14.95 -0.99 1.40
C ASN A 111 -14.20 -1.76 0.30
N ASN A 112 -14.94 -2.34 -0.65
CA ASN A 112 -14.34 -2.92 -1.83
C ASN A 112 -13.64 -1.85 -2.66
N THR A 113 -12.49 -2.21 -3.20
CA THR A 113 -11.74 -1.41 -4.17
C THR A 113 -11.73 -2.13 -5.52
N TYR A 114 -11.36 -1.44 -6.59
CA TYR A 114 -11.45 -1.95 -7.94
C TYR A 114 -10.14 -1.72 -8.68
N TRP A 115 -9.77 -2.62 -9.59
CA TRP A 115 -8.46 -2.67 -10.23
C TRP A 115 -8.02 -1.38 -10.92
N ASP A 116 -8.94 -0.76 -11.65
CA ASP A 116 -8.64 0.46 -12.41
C ASP A 116 -8.44 1.63 -11.46
N GLU A 117 -9.30 1.76 -10.47
CA GLU A 117 -9.22 2.77 -9.43
C GLU A 117 -8.00 2.56 -8.53
N ASP A 118 -7.67 1.31 -8.17
CA ASP A 118 -6.44 0.97 -7.42
C ASP A 118 -5.18 1.43 -8.17
N PHE A 119 -5.16 1.24 -9.48
CA PHE A 119 -4.07 1.69 -10.33
C PHE A 119 -3.97 3.23 -10.34
N TRP A 120 -5.08 3.92 -10.62
CA TRP A 120 -5.07 5.39 -10.66
C TRP A 120 -4.77 6.01 -9.31
N TRP A 121 -5.29 5.44 -8.26
CA TRP A 121 -5.03 5.88 -6.90
C TRP A 121 -3.54 5.82 -6.55
N ALA A 122 -2.87 4.77 -6.96
CA ALA A 122 -1.46 4.55 -6.66
C ALA A 122 -0.52 5.39 -7.56
N VAL A 123 -0.76 5.40 -8.87
CA VAL A 123 0.21 5.89 -9.87
C VAL A 123 -0.31 6.99 -10.81
N GLY A 124 -1.52 7.47 -10.58
CA GLY A 124 -2.12 8.56 -11.36
C GLY A 124 -2.97 8.11 -12.55
N ASN A 125 -3.61 9.07 -13.22
CA ASN A 125 -4.65 8.86 -14.22
C ASN A 125 -4.14 8.44 -15.62
N GLY A 126 -3.02 7.76 -15.69
CA GLY A 126 -2.46 7.24 -16.93
C GLY A 126 -3.17 6.01 -17.49
N SER A 127 -2.72 5.53 -18.62
CA SER A 127 -3.20 4.26 -19.19
C SER A 127 -2.81 3.09 -18.27
N ILE A 128 -3.77 2.26 -17.95
CA ILE A 128 -3.54 1.06 -17.12
C ILE A 128 -2.55 0.13 -17.82
N SER A 129 -1.51 -0.25 -17.11
CA SER A 129 -0.42 -1.05 -17.61
C SER A 129 0.17 -1.93 -16.51
N ALA A 130 0.59 -3.13 -16.88
CA ALA A 130 1.33 -4.02 -15.98
C ALA A 130 2.74 -3.52 -15.62
N ASN A 131 3.26 -2.57 -16.40
CA ASN A 131 4.55 -1.92 -16.15
C ASN A 131 4.42 -0.44 -16.46
N PRO A 132 3.79 0.35 -15.57
CA PRO A 132 3.57 1.77 -15.79
C PRO A 132 4.92 2.50 -15.85
N THR A 133 5.03 3.41 -16.79
CA THR A 133 6.10 4.41 -16.78
C THR A 133 5.65 5.59 -15.94
N TYR A 134 6.55 6.10 -15.12
CA TYR A 134 6.27 7.29 -14.35
C TYR A 134 5.83 8.45 -15.26
N ALA A 135 4.69 9.04 -14.95
CA ALA A 135 4.19 10.24 -15.57
C ALA A 135 3.94 11.29 -14.47
N PRO A 136 4.69 12.40 -14.44
CA PRO A 136 4.60 13.39 -13.36
C PRO A 136 3.30 14.19 -13.48
N ASN A 137 2.21 13.64 -12.97
CA ASN A 137 0.89 14.28 -12.98
C ASN A 137 0.54 14.97 -11.67
N SER A 138 1.41 14.87 -10.69
CA SER A 138 1.25 15.47 -9.35
C SER A 138 0.00 14.97 -8.57
N LEU A 139 -0.66 13.92 -9.06
CA LEU A 139 -1.82 13.33 -8.40
C LEU A 139 -1.70 11.80 -8.41
N ALA A 140 -1.32 11.23 -7.31
CA ALA A 140 -1.37 9.81 -6.95
C ALA A 140 -0.80 9.63 -5.55
N LEU A 141 -1.04 8.51 -4.91
CA LEU A 141 -0.50 8.22 -3.58
C LEU A 141 1.03 8.39 -3.52
N PHE A 142 1.74 7.93 -4.56
CA PHE A 142 3.20 7.87 -4.56
C PHE A 142 3.87 9.04 -5.29
N ASP A 143 3.13 9.90 -5.98
CA ASP A 143 3.69 10.85 -6.92
C ASP A 143 4.68 11.82 -6.26
N CYS A 144 4.28 12.50 -5.22
CA CYS A 144 5.12 13.48 -4.54
C CYS A 144 5.73 12.95 -3.22
N LEU A 145 5.72 11.63 -3.03
CA LEU A 145 6.25 11.02 -1.81
C LEU A 145 7.78 10.94 -1.82
N MET A 146 8.40 10.64 -2.96
CA MET A 146 9.85 10.39 -3.06
C MET A 146 10.65 11.56 -3.60
N HIS A 147 9.98 12.61 -4.08
CA HIS A 147 10.59 13.88 -4.53
C HIS A 147 11.65 13.72 -5.64
N GLU A 148 11.49 12.77 -6.54
CA GLU A 148 12.53 12.37 -7.48
C GLU A 148 12.31 12.78 -8.92
N ASN A 149 11.15 13.36 -9.21
CA ASN A 149 10.69 13.58 -10.56
C ASN A 149 10.66 15.07 -10.92
N GLY A 150 11.35 15.89 -10.13
CA GLY A 150 11.42 17.34 -10.35
C GLY A 150 10.24 18.11 -9.77
N GLU A 151 9.46 17.47 -8.90
CA GLU A 151 8.36 18.13 -8.19
C GLU A 151 8.88 19.34 -7.40
N GLN A 152 8.10 20.42 -7.43
CA GLN A 152 8.40 21.58 -6.62
C GLN A 152 8.20 21.25 -5.14
N GLN A 153 9.02 21.85 -4.28
CA GLN A 153 8.92 21.61 -2.82
C GLN A 153 7.51 21.87 -2.26
N ALA A 154 6.75 22.75 -2.88
CA ALA A 154 5.37 23.06 -2.49
C ALA A 154 4.41 21.86 -2.72
N ASP A 155 4.78 20.95 -3.62
CA ASP A 155 3.97 19.78 -3.99
C ASP A 155 4.36 18.53 -3.19
N TRP A 156 5.40 18.60 -2.39
CA TRP A 156 5.87 17.45 -1.60
C TRP A 156 4.89 17.04 -0.52
N PHE A 157 4.74 15.74 -0.36
CA PHE A 157 3.92 15.19 0.72
C PHE A 157 4.74 15.06 2.00
N PHE A 158 4.18 15.56 3.09
CA PHE A 158 4.75 15.48 4.44
C PHE A 158 3.85 14.72 5.41
N THR A 159 2.66 14.33 4.97
CA THR A 159 1.69 13.60 5.78
C THR A 159 0.99 12.51 4.99
N THR A 160 0.55 11.46 5.68
CA THR A 160 -0.28 10.41 5.09
C THR A 160 -1.61 10.93 4.55
N GLY A 161 -2.15 11.98 5.16
CA GLY A 161 -3.36 12.64 4.68
C GLY A 161 -3.18 13.28 3.30
N GLN A 162 -2.02 13.87 3.00
CA GLN A 162 -1.71 14.40 1.67
C GLN A 162 -1.63 13.26 0.64
N MET A 163 -0.99 12.14 0.99
CA MET A 163 -0.91 10.96 0.13
C MET A 163 -2.31 10.45 -0.24
N ILE A 164 -3.17 10.21 0.75
CA ILE A 164 -4.54 9.72 0.54
C ILE A 164 -5.33 10.70 -0.32
N HIS A 165 -5.28 12.00 0.00
CA HIS A 165 -6.02 13.02 -0.74
C HIS A 165 -5.58 13.08 -2.20
N SER A 166 -4.29 13.01 -2.47
CA SER A 166 -3.75 13.00 -3.83
C SER A 166 -4.18 11.76 -4.62
N GLY A 167 -4.14 10.58 -3.99
CA GLY A 167 -4.65 9.35 -4.60
C GLY A 167 -6.14 9.46 -4.97
N ASN A 168 -6.97 9.95 -4.05
CA ASN A 168 -8.40 10.16 -4.30
C ASN A 168 -8.65 11.15 -5.43
N LEU A 169 -7.90 12.24 -5.51
CA LEU A 169 -8.00 13.19 -6.61
C LEU A 169 -7.59 12.57 -7.95
N ALA A 170 -6.60 11.67 -7.97
CA ALA A 170 -6.20 10.95 -9.18
C ALA A 170 -7.33 10.08 -9.73
N VAL A 171 -8.03 9.35 -8.86
CA VAL A 171 -9.22 8.55 -9.25
C VAL A 171 -10.32 9.45 -9.84
N THR A 172 -10.58 10.59 -9.22
CA THR A 172 -11.56 11.56 -9.75
C THR A 172 -11.15 12.08 -11.12
N GLN A 173 -9.89 12.44 -11.28
CA GLN A 173 -9.37 12.96 -12.54
C GLN A 173 -9.41 11.91 -13.64
N ALA A 174 -9.19 10.64 -13.33
CA ALA A 174 -9.30 9.53 -14.26
C ALA A 174 -10.75 9.27 -14.69
N GLY A 175 -11.73 9.76 -13.95
CA GLY A 175 -13.13 9.54 -14.23
C GLY A 175 -13.59 8.13 -13.85
N GLY A 176 -12.99 7.54 -12.83
CA GLY A 176 -13.40 6.26 -12.27
C GLY A 176 -14.89 6.24 -11.93
N SER A 177 -15.55 5.14 -12.25
CA SER A 177 -16.99 4.98 -12.01
C SER A 177 -17.31 4.65 -10.56
N GLU A 178 -16.33 4.14 -9.83
CA GLU A 178 -16.46 3.70 -8.44
C GLU A 178 -15.91 4.78 -7.52
N GLN A 179 -16.81 5.49 -6.87
CA GLN A 179 -16.46 6.61 -5.98
C GLN A 179 -16.12 6.17 -4.55
N TYR A 180 -15.98 4.89 -4.31
CA TYR A 180 -15.84 4.30 -2.99
C TYR A 180 -14.43 4.44 -2.37
N TYR A 181 -13.52 5.05 -3.07
CA TYR A 181 -12.19 5.39 -2.54
C TYR A 181 -12.17 6.54 -1.53
N TRP A 182 -13.29 7.15 -1.34
CA TRP A 182 -13.40 8.37 -0.55
C TRP A 182 -13.65 8.14 0.93
N GLU A 183 -13.81 6.92 1.32
CA GLU A 183 -14.24 6.58 2.69
C GLU A 183 -13.08 6.12 3.56
#